data_703c95a053b6fa14f6a234c87ce7f83a
#
_entry.id   703c95a053b6fa14f6a234c87ce7f83a
#
_cell.length_a   1.000
_cell.length_b   1.000
_cell.length_c   1.000
_cell.angle_alpha   90.00
_cell.angle_beta   90.00
_cell.angle_gamma   90.00
#
_symmetry.space_group_name_H-M   'P 1'
#
loop_
_entity.id
_entity.type
_entity.pdbx_description
1 polymer ?
#
loop_
_entity_poly.entity_id
_entity_poly.type
_entity_poly.pdbx_seq_one_letter_code
_entity_poly.pdbx_strand_id
1 'polypeptide(L)'
;MKKCVVSFADSSGDYSKKLIRLEQSLQYNTDAEFIAFSDYKQIGCEPHKVIPYKFKAYAIKKVLQEYDLVLWCDSPIDAIKPLQPLFDYIDKHGYVFFDNIGHPLGRWTNQKALEYFGKTREEAMDIKMIMACCMGFKPENLTCAKFLDGYISLADELYPGSWSDHRHDQTVASFLIEDLEMNILKGQDTFFAYESHREVMKIADSVCLVSM
;
A
#
# COMPACT_ATOMS: atom_id res chain seq x y z
N MET A 1 -3.22 -16.60 14.64
CA MET A 1 -2.79 -16.09 13.31
C MET A 1 -1.50 -15.31 13.45
N LYS A 2 -0.53 -15.59 12.59
CA LYS A 2 0.75 -14.90 12.55
C LYS A 2 0.61 -13.60 11.75
N LYS A 3 0.92 -12.47 12.37
CA LYS A 3 0.75 -11.12 11.80
C LYS A 3 2.10 -10.45 11.58
N CYS A 4 2.26 -9.69 10.47
CA CYS A 4 3.41 -8.80 10.34
C CYS A 4 3.01 -7.43 9.78
N VAL A 5 3.82 -6.43 10.12
CA VAL A 5 3.93 -5.16 9.41
C VAL A 5 5.21 -5.20 8.60
N VAL A 6 5.12 -5.00 7.28
CA VAL A 6 6.28 -5.02 6.39
C VAL A 6 6.54 -3.62 5.82
N SER A 7 7.79 -3.23 5.76
CA SER A 7 8.22 -1.94 5.22
C SER A 7 9.57 -2.06 4.51
N PHE A 8 9.90 -1.02 3.73
CA PHE A 8 11.18 -0.90 3.06
C PHE A 8 11.67 0.56 3.10
N ALA A 9 12.95 0.75 3.41
CA ALA A 9 13.64 2.00 3.14
C ALA A 9 15.11 1.68 2.84
N ASP A 10 15.59 2.09 1.67
CA ASP A 10 17.01 1.93 1.39
C ASP A 10 17.88 2.73 2.38
N SER A 11 19.13 2.32 2.53
CA SER A 11 20.06 2.91 3.50
C SER A 11 20.52 4.33 3.12
N SER A 12 20.11 4.86 1.98
CA SER A 12 20.46 6.18 1.49
C SER A 12 19.37 7.20 1.79
N GLY A 13 19.59 8.07 2.80
CA GLY A 13 18.77 9.25 3.00
C GLY A 13 17.80 9.22 4.20
N ASP A 14 16.80 10.13 4.18
CA ASP A 14 15.90 10.37 5.31
C ASP A 14 14.88 9.24 5.57
N TYR A 15 14.64 8.37 4.58
CA TYR A 15 13.68 7.28 4.72
C TYR A 15 14.14 6.22 5.73
N SER A 16 15.45 6.02 5.91
CA SER A 16 15.96 5.12 6.95
C SER A 16 15.61 5.59 8.37
N LYS A 17 15.67 6.90 8.63
CA LYS A 17 15.23 7.49 9.90
C LYS A 17 13.72 7.33 10.12
N LYS A 18 12.94 7.49 9.05
CA LYS A 18 11.49 7.30 9.08
C LYS A 18 11.14 5.83 9.39
N LEU A 19 11.91 4.88 8.83
CA LEU A 19 11.74 3.45 9.11
C LEU A 19 11.95 3.12 10.60
N ILE A 20 12.99 3.71 11.22
CA ILE A 20 13.25 3.56 12.67
C ILE A 20 12.07 4.14 13.49
N ARG A 21 11.53 5.27 13.08
CA ARG A 21 10.38 5.88 13.75
C ARG A 21 9.14 5.00 13.64
N LEU A 22 8.86 4.44 12.45
CA LEU A 22 7.78 3.47 12.26
C LEU A 22 7.95 2.28 13.22
N GLU A 23 9.14 1.66 13.27
CA GLU A 23 9.44 0.55 14.18
C GLU A 23 9.15 0.91 15.63
N GLN A 24 9.63 2.07 16.11
CA GLN A 24 9.39 2.54 17.47
C GLN A 24 7.90 2.75 17.75
N SER A 25 7.15 3.29 16.80
CA SER A 25 5.71 3.49 16.95
C SER A 25 4.93 2.17 17.03
N LEU A 26 5.38 1.13 16.31
CA LEU A 26 4.77 -0.19 16.31
C LEU A 26 4.99 -0.95 17.64
N GLN A 27 6.13 -0.78 18.31
CA GLN A 27 6.45 -1.48 19.57
C GLN A 27 5.38 -1.30 20.66
N TYR A 28 4.67 -0.18 20.65
CA TYR A 28 3.62 0.14 21.63
C TYR A 28 2.21 -0.10 21.14
N ASN A 29 2.03 -0.34 19.83
CA ASN A 29 0.72 -0.35 19.19
C ASN A 29 0.34 -1.67 18.54
N THR A 30 1.22 -2.67 18.52
CA THR A 30 0.89 -3.98 17.97
C THR A 30 1.78 -5.09 18.52
N ASP A 31 1.27 -6.34 18.50
CA ASP A 31 2.00 -7.59 18.72
C ASP A 31 2.44 -8.23 17.38
N ALA A 32 2.14 -7.60 16.25
CA ALA A 32 2.60 -8.06 14.95
C ALA A 32 4.11 -7.91 14.81
N GLU A 33 4.75 -8.88 14.17
CA GLU A 33 6.19 -8.81 13.88
C GLU A 33 6.48 -7.70 12.88
N PHE A 34 7.51 -6.88 13.13
CA PHE A 34 7.94 -5.87 12.18
C PHE A 34 9.07 -6.40 11.30
N ILE A 35 8.83 -6.45 9.99
CA ILE A 35 9.78 -6.90 8.97
C ILE A 35 10.22 -5.71 8.13
N ALA A 36 11.44 -5.24 8.38
CA ALA A 36 12.04 -4.12 7.67
C ALA A 36 13.11 -4.60 6.70
N PHE A 37 12.99 -4.19 5.44
CA PHE A 37 14.03 -4.40 4.44
C PHE A 37 14.74 -3.09 4.14
N SER A 38 16.07 -3.14 3.91
CA SER A 38 16.90 -1.96 3.62
C SER A 38 17.80 -2.12 2.40
N ASP A 39 17.81 -3.30 1.79
CA ASP A 39 18.56 -3.61 0.57
C ASP A 39 17.66 -4.33 -0.43
N TYR A 40 17.64 -3.86 -1.66
CA TYR A 40 16.91 -4.46 -2.78
C TYR A 40 17.29 -5.94 -3.01
N LYS A 41 18.53 -6.35 -2.68
CA LYS A 41 18.97 -7.74 -2.76
C LYS A 41 18.22 -8.66 -1.78
N GLN A 42 17.84 -8.14 -0.61
CA GLN A 42 17.09 -8.94 0.38
C GLN A 42 15.74 -9.38 -0.15
N ILE A 43 15.13 -8.58 -1.01
CA ILE A 43 13.82 -8.83 -1.61
C ILE A 43 13.90 -9.28 -3.07
N GLY A 44 15.09 -9.29 -3.67
CA GLY A 44 15.34 -9.80 -5.03
C GLY A 44 14.75 -8.95 -6.14
N CYS A 45 14.80 -7.61 -6.02
CA CYS A 45 14.32 -6.70 -7.06
C CYS A 45 15.36 -5.63 -7.43
N GLU A 46 15.12 -4.94 -8.54
CA GLU A 46 15.90 -3.81 -8.99
C GLU A 46 15.67 -2.59 -8.10
N PRO A 47 16.69 -1.68 -8.04
CA PRO A 47 16.54 -0.41 -7.34
C PRO A 47 15.39 0.44 -7.86
N HIS A 48 14.79 1.26 -6.99
CA HIS A 48 13.69 2.17 -7.30
C HIS A 48 13.93 3.06 -8.53
N LYS A 49 15.17 3.47 -8.78
CA LYS A 49 15.55 4.27 -9.97
C LYS A 49 15.43 3.50 -11.30
N VAL A 50 15.38 2.17 -11.26
CA VAL A 50 15.24 1.30 -12.45
C VAL A 50 13.77 0.98 -12.68
N ILE A 51 13.10 0.44 -11.66
CA ILE A 51 11.65 0.20 -11.69
C ILE A 51 11.05 0.82 -10.43
N PRO A 52 10.36 1.97 -10.57
CA PRO A 52 9.78 2.67 -9.43
C PRO A 52 8.81 1.79 -8.64
N TYR A 53 8.94 1.81 -7.32
CA TYR A 53 8.07 1.12 -6.35
C TYR A 53 7.98 -0.41 -6.45
N LYS A 54 8.70 -1.08 -7.36
CA LYS A 54 8.75 -2.55 -7.45
C LYS A 54 9.14 -3.20 -6.11
N PHE A 55 10.01 -2.55 -5.35
CA PHE A 55 10.42 -3.02 -4.02
C PHE A 55 9.25 -3.31 -3.10
N LYS A 56 8.15 -2.55 -3.21
CA LYS A 56 6.95 -2.74 -2.40
C LYS A 56 6.29 -4.10 -2.67
N ALA A 57 6.02 -4.38 -3.94
CA ALA A 57 5.45 -5.66 -4.35
C ALA A 57 6.34 -6.85 -3.94
N TYR A 58 7.64 -6.70 -4.06
CA TYR A 58 8.60 -7.76 -3.74
C TYR A 58 8.84 -7.94 -2.23
N ALA A 59 8.83 -6.86 -1.44
CA ALA A 59 8.86 -6.94 0.01
C ALA A 59 7.61 -7.64 0.56
N ILE A 60 6.43 -7.30 0.05
CA ILE A 60 5.18 -7.99 0.37
C ILE A 60 5.30 -9.47 -0.01
N LYS A 61 5.67 -9.79 -1.26
CA LYS A 61 5.85 -11.16 -1.74
C LYS A 61 6.72 -12.01 -0.82
N LYS A 62 7.78 -11.40 -0.26
CA LYS A 62 8.76 -12.10 0.59
C LYS A 62 8.14 -12.67 1.86
N VAL A 63 7.11 -12.04 2.40
CA VAL A 63 6.49 -12.41 3.69
C VAL A 63 5.18 -13.19 3.55
N LEU A 64 4.56 -13.22 2.36
CA LEU A 64 3.24 -13.82 2.15
C LEU A 64 3.14 -15.32 2.53
N GLN A 65 4.25 -16.06 2.47
CA GLN A 65 4.25 -17.50 2.79
C GLN A 65 4.40 -17.79 4.29
N GLU A 66 4.78 -16.79 5.07
CA GLU A 66 5.14 -16.97 6.48
C GLU A 66 4.09 -16.37 7.44
N TYR A 67 3.21 -15.50 6.92
CA TYR A 67 2.24 -14.73 7.73
C TYR A 67 0.82 -14.85 7.19
N ASP A 68 -0.13 -15.01 8.12
CA ASP A 68 -1.56 -15.09 7.83
C ASP A 68 -2.14 -13.72 7.49
N LEU A 69 -1.65 -12.66 8.15
CA LEU A 69 -2.05 -11.27 7.93
C LEU A 69 -0.81 -10.40 7.71
N VAL A 70 -0.79 -9.68 6.62
CA VAL A 70 0.32 -8.79 6.21
C VAL A 70 -0.19 -7.37 6.09
N LEU A 71 0.45 -6.41 6.76
CA LEU A 71 0.19 -4.99 6.62
C LEU A 71 1.44 -4.32 6.01
N TRP A 72 1.31 -3.78 4.80
CA TRP A 72 2.31 -2.89 4.23
C TRP A 72 2.15 -1.49 4.81
N CYS A 73 3.25 -0.92 5.30
CA CYS A 73 3.35 0.49 5.66
C CYS A 73 4.58 1.11 5.00
N ASP A 74 4.40 2.20 4.24
CA ASP A 74 5.55 3.02 3.82
C ASP A 74 6.27 3.57 5.07
N SER A 75 7.58 3.75 5.01
CA SER A 75 8.39 4.20 6.16
C SER A 75 7.97 5.54 6.80
N PRO A 76 7.30 6.50 6.08
CA PRO A 76 6.76 7.72 6.70
C PRO A 76 5.52 7.53 7.60
N ILE A 77 5.03 6.31 7.77
CA ILE A 77 3.84 6.05 8.59
C ILE A 77 4.23 5.88 10.05
N ASP A 78 3.39 6.37 10.95
CA ASP A 78 3.44 6.14 12.39
C ASP A 78 2.17 5.45 12.88
N ALA A 79 2.31 4.46 13.75
CA ALA A 79 1.20 3.90 14.52
C ALA A 79 0.96 4.77 15.75
N ILE A 80 -0.23 5.38 15.83
CA ILE A 80 -0.61 6.30 16.93
C ILE A 80 -1.61 5.69 17.91
N LYS A 81 -2.15 4.52 17.60
CA LYS A 81 -3.07 3.73 18.43
C LYS A 81 -2.90 2.24 18.12
N PRO A 82 -3.45 1.33 18.98
CA PRO A 82 -3.39 -0.11 18.74
C PRO A 82 -3.92 -0.51 17.36
N LEU A 83 -3.16 -1.37 16.66
CA LEU A 83 -3.50 -1.84 15.32
C LEU A 83 -4.43 -3.06 15.30
N GLN A 84 -4.80 -3.61 16.45
CA GLN A 84 -5.66 -4.80 16.50
C GLN A 84 -6.97 -4.63 15.72
N PRO A 85 -7.72 -3.50 15.81
CA PRO A 85 -8.94 -3.30 15.02
C PRO A 85 -8.70 -3.32 13.50
N LEU A 86 -7.54 -2.85 13.04
CA LEU A 86 -7.16 -2.92 11.64
C LEU A 86 -6.86 -4.36 11.20
N PHE A 87 -6.13 -5.13 12.00
CA PHE A 87 -5.88 -6.54 11.72
C PHE A 87 -7.17 -7.38 11.78
N ASP A 88 -8.08 -7.09 12.70
CA ASP A 88 -9.40 -7.74 12.75
C ASP A 88 -10.23 -7.45 11.48
N TYR A 89 -10.13 -6.23 10.96
CA TYR A 89 -10.75 -5.87 9.69
C TYR A 89 -10.16 -6.67 8.52
N ILE A 90 -8.82 -6.76 8.42
CA ILE A 90 -8.13 -7.53 7.38
C ILE A 90 -8.51 -9.02 7.48
N ASP A 91 -8.54 -9.58 8.69
CA ASP A 91 -8.93 -10.97 8.90
C ASP A 91 -10.36 -11.26 8.42
N LYS A 92 -11.29 -10.38 8.76
CA LYS A 92 -12.71 -10.53 8.42
C LYS A 92 -12.99 -10.34 6.92
N HIS A 93 -12.34 -9.36 6.28
CA HIS A 93 -12.65 -8.94 4.91
C HIS A 93 -11.64 -9.45 3.87
N GLY A 94 -10.49 -9.95 4.31
CA GLY A 94 -9.43 -10.47 3.44
C GLY A 94 -8.39 -9.43 3.00
N TYR A 95 -8.70 -8.14 3.08
CA TYR A 95 -7.83 -7.03 2.67
C TYR A 95 -8.29 -5.69 3.24
N VAL A 96 -7.42 -4.68 3.14
CA VAL A 96 -7.79 -3.27 3.36
C VAL A 96 -7.05 -2.36 2.40
N PHE A 97 -7.78 -1.44 1.77
CA PHE A 97 -7.28 -0.36 0.93
C PHE A 97 -7.97 0.95 1.28
N PHE A 98 -7.27 2.07 1.08
CA PHE A 98 -7.77 3.40 1.42
C PHE A 98 -7.82 4.31 0.20
N ASP A 99 -8.90 5.10 0.08
CA ASP A 99 -9.13 6.06 -0.99
C ASP A 99 -8.11 7.21 -0.93
N ASN A 100 -7.49 7.53 -2.05
CA ASN A 100 -6.68 8.72 -2.23
C ASN A 100 -7.56 9.89 -2.68
N ILE A 101 -8.21 10.53 -1.73
CA ILE A 101 -9.25 11.52 -1.95
C ILE A 101 -8.78 12.64 -2.89
N GLY A 102 -9.62 12.94 -3.89
CA GLY A 102 -9.35 14.01 -4.86
C GLY A 102 -8.38 13.64 -5.99
N HIS A 103 -7.98 12.37 -6.08
CA HIS A 103 -7.09 11.86 -7.10
C HIS A 103 -7.79 10.84 -8.00
N PRO A 104 -8.47 11.25 -9.09
CA PRO A 104 -9.04 10.33 -10.06
C PRO A 104 -7.93 9.58 -10.82
N LEU A 105 -8.11 8.28 -11.02
CA LEU A 105 -7.08 7.41 -11.58
C LEU A 105 -6.64 7.83 -12.98
N GLY A 106 -7.58 8.23 -13.85
CA GLY A 106 -7.31 8.61 -15.23
C GLY A 106 -6.31 9.77 -15.38
N ARG A 107 -6.26 10.69 -14.40
CA ARG A 107 -5.28 11.78 -14.39
C ARG A 107 -3.84 11.31 -14.21
N TRP A 108 -3.65 10.16 -13.54
CA TRP A 108 -2.36 9.68 -13.08
C TRP A 108 -1.98 8.33 -13.70
N THR A 109 -2.48 8.06 -14.91
CA THR A 109 -2.27 6.81 -15.62
C THR A 109 -1.68 7.08 -16.99
N ASN A 110 -0.54 6.44 -17.32
CA ASN A 110 0.06 6.51 -18.64
C ASN A 110 -0.74 5.67 -19.65
N GLN A 111 -0.48 5.91 -20.93
CA GLN A 111 -1.20 5.27 -22.04
C GLN A 111 -1.04 3.74 -22.02
N LYS A 112 0.16 3.23 -21.68
CA LYS A 112 0.42 1.80 -21.62
C LYS A 112 -0.47 1.07 -20.60
N ALA A 113 -0.65 1.64 -19.41
CA ALA A 113 -1.52 1.05 -18.39
C ALA A 113 -3.00 1.13 -18.79
N LEU A 114 -3.45 2.22 -19.41
CA LEU A 114 -4.82 2.32 -19.96
C LEU A 114 -5.09 1.23 -20.99
N GLU A 115 -4.18 1.02 -21.93
CA GLU A 115 -4.30 -0.02 -22.97
C GLU A 115 -4.33 -1.43 -22.38
N TYR A 116 -3.46 -1.70 -21.39
CA TYR A 116 -3.41 -3.00 -20.74
C TYR A 116 -4.73 -3.36 -20.04
N PHE A 117 -5.33 -2.39 -19.33
CA PHE A 117 -6.61 -2.59 -18.63
C PHE A 117 -7.83 -2.34 -19.52
N GLY A 118 -7.64 -2.06 -20.82
CA GLY A 118 -8.74 -1.86 -21.76
C GLY A 118 -9.63 -0.66 -21.41
N LYS A 119 -9.08 0.39 -20.83
CA LYS A 119 -9.79 1.60 -20.38
C LYS A 119 -9.40 2.81 -21.20
N THR A 120 -10.36 3.66 -21.49
CA THR A 120 -10.09 5.02 -21.92
C THR A 120 -9.69 5.89 -20.73
N ARG A 121 -9.10 7.04 -20.98
CA ARG A 121 -8.77 7.99 -19.92
C ARG A 121 -10.00 8.54 -19.23
N GLU A 122 -11.07 8.76 -19.98
CA GLU A 122 -12.36 9.21 -19.49
C GLU A 122 -12.97 8.21 -18.52
N GLU A 123 -13.02 6.93 -18.90
CA GLU A 123 -13.49 5.85 -18.00
C GLU A 123 -12.65 5.74 -16.73
N ALA A 124 -11.33 5.89 -16.85
CA ALA A 124 -10.43 5.86 -15.70
C ALA A 124 -10.58 7.09 -14.78
N MET A 125 -11.18 8.20 -15.22
CA MET A 125 -11.48 9.34 -14.36
C MET A 125 -12.54 9.03 -13.29
N ASP A 126 -13.40 8.04 -13.53
CA ASP A 126 -14.42 7.60 -12.57
C ASP A 126 -13.90 6.54 -11.58
N ILE A 127 -12.70 6.00 -11.82
CA ILE A 127 -12.06 5.02 -10.93
C ILE A 127 -11.34 5.74 -9.80
N LYS A 128 -11.56 5.28 -8.57
CA LYS A 128 -10.85 5.80 -7.39
C LYS A 128 -9.42 5.31 -7.37
N MET A 129 -8.49 6.22 -7.16
CA MET A 129 -7.11 5.86 -6.88
C MET A 129 -6.93 5.55 -5.39
N ILE A 130 -6.22 4.48 -5.05
CA ILE A 130 -5.93 4.13 -3.66
C ILE A 130 -4.65 4.80 -3.16
N MET A 131 -4.49 4.81 -1.83
CA MET A 131 -3.23 5.13 -1.17
C MET A 131 -2.38 3.86 -1.01
N ALA A 132 -1.40 3.66 -1.90
CA ALA A 132 -0.53 2.48 -1.81
C ALA A 132 0.53 2.55 -0.70
N CYS A 133 0.52 3.59 0.11
CA CYS A 133 1.42 3.71 1.28
C CYS A 133 0.98 2.84 2.46
N CYS A 134 -0.30 2.43 2.51
CA CYS A 134 -0.83 1.54 3.54
C CYS A 134 -1.82 0.56 2.90
N MET A 135 -1.51 -0.74 2.96
CA MET A 135 -2.31 -1.80 2.34
C MET A 135 -2.25 -3.06 3.20
N GLY A 136 -3.41 -3.69 3.46
CA GLY A 136 -3.46 -4.92 4.25
C GLY A 136 -3.94 -6.12 3.45
N PHE A 137 -3.42 -7.31 3.77
CA PHE A 137 -3.63 -8.54 3.02
C PHE A 137 -3.82 -9.76 3.92
N LYS A 138 -4.77 -10.61 3.53
CA LYS A 138 -4.91 -11.99 4.00
C LYS A 138 -4.71 -12.92 2.80
N PRO A 139 -3.52 -13.54 2.63
CA PRO A 139 -3.17 -14.31 1.43
C PRO A 139 -4.12 -15.47 1.13
N GLU A 140 -4.74 -16.08 2.14
CA GLU A 140 -5.72 -17.16 1.98
C GLU A 140 -7.05 -16.70 1.37
N ASN A 141 -7.37 -15.40 1.39
CA ASN A 141 -8.55 -14.87 0.73
C ASN A 141 -8.37 -14.89 -0.79
N LEU A 142 -9.25 -15.56 -1.53
CA LEU A 142 -9.10 -15.76 -2.96
C LEU A 142 -9.03 -14.46 -3.78
N THR A 143 -9.81 -13.44 -3.42
CA THR A 143 -9.78 -12.14 -4.10
C THR A 143 -8.48 -11.41 -3.81
N CYS A 144 -8.04 -11.45 -2.55
CA CYS A 144 -6.74 -10.90 -2.14
C CYS A 144 -5.58 -11.59 -2.86
N ALA A 145 -5.61 -12.93 -2.98
CA ALA A 145 -4.58 -13.69 -3.71
C ALA A 145 -4.50 -13.27 -5.19
N LYS A 146 -5.64 -13.14 -5.88
CA LYS A 146 -5.67 -12.64 -7.27
C LYS A 146 -5.11 -11.22 -7.41
N PHE A 147 -5.44 -10.34 -6.46
CA PHE A 147 -4.87 -9.00 -6.42
C PHE A 147 -3.35 -9.05 -6.28
N LEU A 148 -2.84 -9.83 -5.33
CA LEU A 148 -1.40 -9.96 -5.07
C LEU A 148 -0.65 -10.54 -6.27
N ASP A 149 -1.21 -11.54 -6.95
CA ASP A 149 -0.64 -12.12 -8.17
C ASP A 149 -0.51 -11.06 -9.27
N GLY A 150 -1.56 -10.27 -9.52
CA GLY A 150 -1.54 -9.18 -10.48
C GLY A 150 -0.57 -8.07 -10.08
N TYR A 151 -0.63 -7.61 -8.83
CA TYR A 151 0.21 -6.54 -8.30
C TYR A 151 1.72 -6.85 -8.41
N ILE A 152 2.10 -8.10 -8.18
CA ILE A 152 3.50 -8.56 -8.26
C ILE A 152 3.92 -8.82 -9.71
N SER A 153 3.09 -9.52 -10.50
CA SER A 153 3.45 -9.93 -11.86
C SER A 153 3.52 -8.78 -12.85
N LEU A 154 2.71 -7.74 -12.67
CA LEU A 154 2.67 -6.56 -13.53
C LEU A 154 3.72 -5.50 -13.21
N ALA A 155 4.50 -5.68 -12.13
CA ALA A 155 5.44 -4.67 -11.66
C ALA A 155 6.50 -4.29 -12.70
N ASP A 156 7.05 -5.27 -13.42
CA ASP A 156 8.08 -5.04 -14.46
C ASP A 156 7.52 -4.30 -15.67
N GLU A 157 6.30 -4.57 -16.01
CA GLU A 157 5.68 -4.06 -17.22
C GLU A 157 4.98 -2.73 -17.01
N LEU A 158 4.21 -2.57 -15.94
CA LEU A 158 3.28 -1.45 -15.77
C LEU A 158 3.69 -0.43 -14.71
N TYR A 159 4.70 -0.70 -13.87
CA TYR A 159 5.17 0.33 -12.93
C TYR A 159 6.06 1.40 -13.58
N PRO A 160 6.87 1.11 -14.63
CA PRO A 160 7.69 2.16 -15.28
C PRO A 160 6.85 3.31 -15.84
N GLY A 161 7.32 4.54 -15.63
CA GLY A 161 6.67 5.75 -16.09
C GLY A 161 7.23 7.00 -15.42
N SER A 162 6.72 8.17 -15.80
CA SER A 162 7.03 9.43 -15.15
C SER A 162 6.06 9.72 -14.02
N TRP A 163 6.55 10.18 -12.90
CA TRP A 163 5.70 10.57 -11.75
C TRP A 163 4.67 11.65 -12.09
N SER A 164 4.93 12.46 -13.12
CA SER A 164 4.01 13.52 -13.55
C SER A 164 2.72 13.01 -14.20
N ASP A 165 2.75 11.79 -14.77
CA ASP A 165 1.64 11.23 -15.54
C ASP A 165 1.27 9.79 -15.16
N HIS A 166 2.04 9.17 -14.23
CA HIS A 166 1.85 7.80 -13.82
C HIS A 166 2.23 7.58 -12.36
N ARG A 167 1.35 7.02 -11.56
CA ARG A 167 1.60 6.73 -10.14
C ARG A 167 2.04 5.29 -9.88
N HIS A 168 2.71 4.68 -10.86
CA HIS A 168 3.41 3.40 -10.74
C HIS A 168 2.56 2.29 -10.11
N ASP A 169 3.03 1.73 -9.00
CA ASP A 169 2.36 0.70 -8.21
C ASP A 169 0.95 1.08 -7.77
N GLN A 170 0.73 2.33 -7.42
CA GLN A 170 -0.56 2.87 -6.99
C GLN A 170 -1.59 2.85 -8.12
N THR A 171 -1.16 3.15 -9.36
CA THR A 171 -2.01 3.07 -10.54
C THR A 171 -2.43 1.63 -10.83
N VAL A 172 -1.46 0.71 -10.85
CA VAL A 172 -1.73 -0.72 -11.11
C VAL A 172 -2.63 -1.32 -10.04
N ALA A 173 -2.33 -1.04 -8.76
CA ALA A 173 -3.18 -1.50 -7.66
C ALA A 173 -4.63 -1.01 -7.78
N SER A 174 -4.83 0.26 -8.18
CA SER A 174 -6.17 0.82 -8.32
C SER A 174 -6.99 0.17 -9.42
N PHE A 175 -6.38 -0.14 -10.58
CA PHE A 175 -7.06 -0.90 -11.64
C PHE A 175 -7.38 -2.33 -11.21
N LEU A 176 -6.46 -3.03 -10.56
CA LEU A 176 -6.72 -4.38 -10.06
C LEU A 176 -7.86 -4.43 -9.04
N ILE A 177 -7.96 -3.42 -8.18
CA ILE A 177 -9.04 -3.28 -7.21
C ILE A 177 -10.38 -3.08 -7.92
N GLU A 178 -10.43 -2.23 -8.95
CA GLU A 178 -11.62 -2.01 -9.77
C GLU A 178 -12.04 -3.30 -10.49
N ASP A 179 -11.11 -3.96 -11.19
CA ASP A 179 -11.39 -5.19 -11.95
C ASP A 179 -11.85 -6.37 -11.07
N LEU A 180 -11.37 -6.39 -9.82
CA LEU A 180 -11.74 -7.42 -8.82
C LEU A 180 -12.92 -6.99 -7.93
N GLU A 181 -13.53 -5.84 -8.20
CA GLU A 181 -14.65 -5.28 -7.43
C GLU A 181 -14.35 -5.21 -5.91
N MET A 182 -13.11 -4.85 -5.55
CA MET A 182 -12.68 -4.81 -4.15
C MET A 182 -13.10 -3.51 -3.48
N ASN A 183 -13.41 -3.59 -2.19
CA ASN A 183 -13.82 -2.45 -1.39
C ASN A 183 -12.64 -1.51 -1.07
N ILE A 184 -12.89 -0.20 -1.16
CA ILE A 184 -11.95 0.85 -0.75
C ILE A 184 -12.60 1.66 0.38
N LEU A 185 -11.87 1.81 1.49
CA LEU A 185 -12.31 2.60 2.64
C LEU A 185 -11.87 4.07 2.50
N LYS A 186 -12.64 4.96 3.10
CA LYS A 186 -12.16 6.31 3.39
C LYS A 186 -11.26 6.25 4.62
N GLY A 187 -9.96 6.44 4.44
CA GLY A 187 -8.98 6.23 5.50
C GLY A 187 -9.24 7.07 6.74
N GLN A 188 -9.49 8.38 6.57
CA GLN A 188 -9.77 9.33 7.66
C GLN A 188 -11.03 9.01 8.46
N ASP A 189 -11.95 8.23 7.89
CA ASP A 189 -13.19 7.79 8.56
C ASP A 189 -13.01 6.41 9.25
N THR A 190 -11.84 5.77 9.07
CA THR A 190 -11.59 4.41 9.54
C THR A 190 -10.25 4.25 10.28
N PHE A 191 -9.16 3.93 9.58
CA PHE A 191 -7.92 3.48 10.21
C PHE A 191 -6.69 4.32 9.86
N PHE A 192 -6.72 5.06 8.75
CA PHE A 192 -5.55 5.74 8.21
C PHE A 192 -5.83 7.20 7.83
N ALA A 193 -4.92 8.11 8.18
CA ALA A 193 -4.98 9.51 7.74
C ALA A 193 -3.61 10.06 7.38
N TYR A 194 -3.57 11.10 6.53
CA TYR A 194 -2.39 11.97 6.45
C TYR A 194 -2.40 12.99 7.59
N GLU A 195 -1.23 13.41 8.06
CA GLU A 195 -1.13 14.46 9.09
C GLU A 195 -1.83 15.74 8.65
N SER A 196 -1.69 16.13 7.38
CA SER A 196 -2.39 17.27 6.80
C SER A 196 -3.92 17.16 6.87
N HIS A 197 -4.49 15.94 6.90
CA HIS A 197 -5.94 15.77 7.07
C HIS A 197 -6.40 16.14 8.48
N ARG A 198 -5.57 15.92 9.50
CA ARG A 198 -5.91 16.27 10.90
C ARG A 198 -6.08 17.77 11.11
N GLU A 199 -5.42 18.59 10.29
CA GLU A 199 -5.50 20.04 10.37
C GLU A 199 -6.73 20.61 9.68
N VAL A 200 -7.25 19.94 8.64
CA VAL A 200 -8.28 20.49 7.75
C VAL A 200 -9.62 19.76 7.79
N MET A 201 -9.66 18.54 8.37
CA MET A 201 -10.89 17.78 8.47
C MET A 201 -10.97 16.98 9.77
N LYS A 202 -12.21 16.65 10.16
CA LYS A 202 -12.44 15.71 11.27
C LYS A 202 -12.02 14.32 10.83
N ILE A 203 -11.13 13.70 11.61
CA ILE A 203 -10.77 12.29 11.46
C ILE A 203 -11.45 11.46 12.55
N ALA A 204 -11.74 10.19 12.24
CA ALA A 204 -12.40 9.29 13.18
C ALA A 204 -11.46 8.91 14.35
N ASP A 205 -12.06 8.64 15.51
CA ASP A 205 -11.31 8.16 16.68
C ASP A 205 -10.66 6.79 16.46
N SER A 206 -11.13 6.01 15.47
CA SER A 206 -10.56 4.73 15.06
C SER A 206 -9.27 4.83 14.26
N VAL A 207 -8.88 6.03 13.77
CA VAL A 207 -7.61 6.21 13.06
C VAL A 207 -6.44 5.80 13.95
N CYS A 208 -5.70 4.80 13.51
CA CYS A 208 -4.56 4.21 14.23
C CYS A 208 -3.23 4.38 13.50
N LEU A 209 -3.23 4.73 12.21
CA LEU A 209 -2.06 5.00 11.39
C LEU A 209 -2.11 6.39 10.80
N VAL A 210 -0.99 7.09 10.80
CA VAL A 210 -0.85 8.44 10.22
C VAL A 210 0.42 8.51 9.36
N SER A 211 0.30 9.04 8.13
CA SER A 211 1.47 9.37 7.30
C SER A 211 1.90 10.81 7.58
N MET A 212 3.16 10.97 7.97
CA MET A 212 3.82 12.22 8.36
C MET A 212 4.64 12.81 7.20
#